data_daf4588037c03a23749087632a7bb327
#
_entry.id   daf4588037c03a23749087632a7bb327
#
_cell.length_a   1.000
_cell.length_b   1.000
_cell.length_c   1.000
_cell.angle_alpha   90.00
_cell.angle_beta   90.00
_cell.angle_gamma   90.00
#
_symmetry.space_group_name_H-M   'P 1'
#
loop_
_entity.id
_entity.type
_entity.pdbx_description
1 polymer ?
#
loop_
_entity_poly.entity_id
_entity_poly.type
_entity_poly.pdbx_seq_one_letter_code
_entity_poly.pdbx_strand_id
1 'polypeptide(L)'
;MNAKTMGKSLASVVFGALLLASPIAATPPDPTEGGKGGRIVRVTTLAKDGPGSLAEALAAKGPRIIVFEVGGAIDLERSSLDIREPHVTIAGQTAPSPGITVLRGGIDVRTHDVKISHLRVLTGVDGQPLLSGWEADALSTVAAHNVVIENSTFMWGIDENMSASGPRFTGDTVEEWRAGTSRNVVFRLNLAAEGLANTSHPKGEHSKGSLIHDNATGIVFDRNVWAHNVERSPLVKGGAQVLMVNNLIYNPQHRAVQYNLMDLEWAGHTPVTGEITAVGNVLRGGNDTNPGLPFLMLGGVGDLAWYGSDNRAVDRHGNELPPFGRYGETRARLIESETPLADLTGYDIMPSVEVETVLLATSGARPWDRGAEEIRVLFFIAEGRGDIIDSENEVGGYPQIEPTRALFREADWDLATMTPKSRLYPGQKLGAQEHLSPRDRAMRSGGQ
;
A
#
# COMPACT_ATOMS: atom_id res chain seq x y z
N MET A 1 34.15 -18.22 48.92
CA MET A 1 34.02 -16.78 48.60
C MET A 1 32.94 -16.62 47.58
N ASN A 2 31.87 -15.92 47.91
CA ASN A 2 30.58 -15.90 47.23
C ASN A 2 30.60 -15.08 45.93
N ALA A 3 30.16 -15.69 44.83
CA ALA A 3 29.76 -14.97 43.63
C ALA A 3 28.27 -14.71 43.70
N LYS A 4 27.87 -13.43 43.75
CA LYS A 4 26.47 -12.96 43.71
C LYS A 4 25.99 -12.93 42.28
N THR A 5 25.01 -13.75 41.98
CA THR A 5 24.17 -13.70 40.80
C THR A 5 23.24 -12.45 40.85
N MET A 6 23.40 -11.53 39.91
CA MET A 6 22.47 -10.44 39.69
C MET A 6 21.45 -10.83 38.60
N GLY A 7 20.26 -11.21 39.05
CA GLY A 7 19.12 -11.37 38.16
C GLY A 7 18.64 -10.01 37.66
N LYS A 8 18.60 -9.82 36.36
CA LYS A 8 17.91 -8.68 35.74
C LYS A 8 16.46 -9.07 35.50
N SER A 9 15.57 -8.39 36.24
CA SER A 9 14.13 -8.47 36.07
C SER A 9 13.76 -7.72 34.78
N LEU A 10 13.16 -8.41 33.83
CA LEU A 10 12.45 -7.78 32.69
C LEU A 10 11.15 -7.20 33.24
N ALA A 11 11.08 -5.88 33.28
CA ALA A 11 9.82 -5.18 33.52
C ALA A 11 9.00 -5.17 32.21
N SER A 12 7.92 -5.95 32.20
CA SER A 12 6.90 -5.87 31.15
C SER A 12 6.13 -4.56 31.30
N VAL A 13 6.34 -3.63 30.39
CA VAL A 13 5.52 -2.39 30.31
C VAL A 13 4.23 -2.76 29.59
N VAL A 14 3.16 -2.90 30.35
CA VAL A 14 1.78 -3.04 29.81
C VAL A 14 1.26 -1.64 29.51
N PHE A 15 1.18 -1.26 28.24
CA PHE A 15 0.49 -0.07 27.79
C PHE A 15 -1.03 -0.36 27.75
N GLY A 16 -1.71 -0.01 28.82
CA GLY A 16 -3.17 0.03 28.86
C GLY A 16 -3.66 1.41 28.37
N ALA A 17 -3.91 1.56 27.08
CA ALA A 17 -4.61 2.71 26.54
C ALA A 17 -6.12 2.39 26.48
N LEU A 18 -6.91 3.04 27.32
CA LEU A 18 -8.37 3.07 27.23
C LEU A 18 -8.75 3.97 26.04
N LEU A 19 -8.97 3.36 24.85
CA LEU A 19 -9.53 4.07 23.71
C LEU A 19 -11.06 4.14 23.88
N LEU A 20 -11.57 5.32 24.12
CA LEU A 20 -13.00 5.63 24.03
C LEU A 20 -13.46 5.43 22.58
N ALA A 21 -14.48 4.61 22.39
CA ALA A 21 -15.06 4.35 21.07
C ALA A 21 -15.75 5.64 20.57
N SER A 22 -15.14 6.28 19.58
CA SER A 22 -15.81 7.29 18.77
C SER A 22 -16.81 6.59 17.82
N PRO A 23 -17.97 7.22 17.52
CA PRO A 23 -18.90 6.65 16.55
C PRO A 23 -18.20 6.53 15.19
N ILE A 24 -18.42 5.38 14.53
CA ILE A 24 -17.80 5.09 13.23
C ILE A 24 -18.39 6.05 12.22
N ALA A 25 -17.58 6.97 11.74
CA ALA A 25 -17.89 7.71 10.53
C ALA A 25 -17.99 6.73 9.35
N ALA A 26 -18.96 6.95 8.46
CA ALA A 26 -19.12 6.12 7.28
C ALA A 26 -17.84 6.18 6.43
N THR A 27 -17.29 5.03 6.07
CA THR A 27 -16.23 4.99 5.06
C THR A 27 -16.85 5.43 3.73
N PRO A 28 -16.19 6.29 2.93
CA PRO A 28 -16.73 6.65 1.63
C PRO A 28 -16.98 5.39 0.81
N PRO A 29 -18.03 5.37 -0.03
CA PRO A 29 -18.30 4.20 -0.85
C PRO A 29 -17.09 3.91 -1.74
N ASP A 30 -16.71 2.65 -1.80
CA ASP A 30 -15.68 2.20 -2.74
C ASP A 30 -16.13 2.52 -4.19
N PRO A 31 -15.21 2.83 -5.09
CA PRO A 31 -15.55 3.12 -6.50
C PRO A 31 -16.10 1.89 -7.24
N THR A 32 -16.07 0.72 -6.64
CA THR A 32 -16.56 -0.53 -7.21
C THR A 32 -17.01 -1.53 -6.14
N GLU A 33 -17.91 -2.42 -6.51
CA GLU A 33 -18.25 -3.61 -5.72
C GLU A 33 -17.44 -4.85 -6.15
N GLY A 34 -16.51 -4.70 -7.12
CA GLY A 34 -15.67 -5.80 -7.64
C GLY A 34 -16.52 -6.92 -8.24
N GLY A 35 -16.31 -8.14 -7.75
CA GLY A 35 -17.03 -9.35 -8.18
C GLY A 35 -18.28 -9.69 -7.36
N LYS A 36 -18.83 -8.77 -6.59
CA LYS A 36 -20.00 -9.00 -5.71
C LYS A 36 -21.17 -9.60 -6.49
N GLY A 37 -21.77 -10.64 -5.93
CA GLY A 37 -22.87 -11.38 -6.57
C GLY A 37 -22.44 -12.32 -7.70
N GLY A 38 -21.16 -12.34 -8.04
CA GLY A 38 -20.58 -13.25 -9.02
C GLY A 38 -20.36 -14.67 -8.46
N ARG A 39 -19.90 -15.56 -9.33
CA ARG A 39 -19.60 -16.94 -8.93
C ARG A 39 -18.37 -16.99 -8.01
N ILE A 40 -18.35 -17.97 -7.12
CA ILE A 40 -17.16 -18.28 -6.31
C ILE A 40 -16.18 -19.11 -7.16
N VAL A 41 -14.95 -18.62 -7.28
CA VAL A 41 -13.82 -19.31 -7.93
C VAL A 41 -12.81 -19.67 -6.85
N ARG A 42 -12.45 -20.96 -6.76
CA ARG A 42 -11.61 -21.50 -5.68
C ARG A 42 -10.19 -21.69 -6.14
N VAL A 43 -9.24 -21.08 -5.44
CA VAL A 43 -7.82 -21.37 -5.61
C VAL A 43 -7.48 -22.55 -4.70
N THR A 44 -7.07 -23.65 -5.31
CA THR A 44 -6.83 -24.95 -4.64
C THR A 44 -5.38 -25.41 -4.72
N THR A 45 -4.51 -24.66 -5.42
CA THR A 45 -3.07 -24.92 -5.50
C THR A 45 -2.27 -23.63 -5.41
N LEU A 46 -1.04 -23.73 -4.93
CA LEU A 46 -0.04 -22.67 -4.90
C LEU A 46 0.83 -22.63 -6.16
N ALA A 47 0.53 -23.48 -7.15
CA ALA A 47 1.24 -23.46 -8.43
C ALA A 47 1.08 -22.09 -9.12
N LYS A 48 2.13 -21.65 -9.81
CA LYS A 48 2.16 -20.40 -10.56
C LYS A 48 1.02 -20.31 -11.59
N ASP A 49 0.75 -21.41 -12.26
CA ASP A 49 -0.27 -21.56 -13.31
C ASP A 49 -0.95 -22.94 -13.29
N GLY A 50 -1.83 -23.19 -14.26
CA GLY A 50 -2.54 -24.46 -14.41
C GLY A 50 -3.81 -24.57 -13.57
N PRO A 51 -4.47 -25.74 -13.61
CA PRO A 51 -5.78 -25.94 -12.96
C PRO A 51 -5.77 -25.68 -11.46
N GLY A 52 -6.71 -24.87 -10.99
CA GLY A 52 -6.88 -24.49 -9.58
C GLY A 52 -5.91 -23.43 -9.08
N SER A 53 -5.05 -22.85 -9.95
CA SER A 53 -4.13 -21.77 -9.59
C SER A 53 -4.83 -20.40 -9.51
N LEU A 54 -4.18 -19.42 -8.88
CA LEU A 54 -4.63 -18.04 -8.90
C LEU A 54 -4.66 -17.47 -10.33
N ALA A 55 -3.66 -17.81 -11.16
CA ALA A 55 -3.60 -17.36 -12.55
C ALA A 55 -4.81 -17.83 -13.36
N GLU A 56 -5.23 -19.09 -13.23
CA GLU A 56 -6.46 -19.59 -13.87
C GLU A 56 -7.70 -18.85 -13.34
N ALA A 57 -7.80 -18.63 -12.05
CA ALA A 57 -8.92 -17.90 -11.44
C ALA A 57 -9.02 -16.46 -11.93
N LEU A 58 -7.89 -15.77 -12.14
CA LEU A 58 -7.82 -14.42 -12.71
C LEU A 58 -8.26 -14.38 -14.16
N ALA A 59 -7.92 -15.39 -14.97
CA ALA A 59 -8.32 -15.50 -16.38
C ALA A 59 -9.80 -15.86 -16.57
N ALA A 60 -10.52 -16.24 -15.53
CA ALA A 60 -11.93 -16.61 -15.59
C ALA A 60 -12.78 -15.36 -15.93
N LYS A 61 -13.74 -15.53 -16.85
CA LYS A 61 -14.60 -14.43 -17.34
C LYS A 61 -15.85 -14.23 -16.48
N GLY A 62 -16.34 -12.99 -16.51
CA GLY A 62 -17.56 -12.54 -15.82
C GLY A 62 -17.37 -12.29 -14.32
N PRO A 63 -18.40 -11.75 -13.65
CA PRO A 63 -18.32 -11.39 -12.23
C PRO A 63 -17.96 -12.60 -11.37
N ARG A 64 -16.95 -12.42 -10.49
CA ARG A 64 -16.44 -13.54 -9.67
C ARG A 64 -15.77 -13.05 -8.39
N ILE A 65 -15.87 -13.90 -7.38
CA ILE A 65 -15.15 -13.76 -6.11
C ILE A 65 -14.15 -14.91 -6.04
N ILE A 66 -12.87 -14.58 -6.01
CA ILE A 66 -11.78 -15.55 -5.88
C ILE A 66 -11.51 -15.77 -4.40
N VAL A 67 -11.64 -17.02 -3.97
CA VAL A 67 -11.40 -17.45 -2.60
C VAL A 67 -10.30 -18.51 -2.56
N PHE A 68 -9.64 -18.66 -1.42
CA PHE A 68 -8.50 -19.54 -1.28
C PHE A 68 -8.80 -20.70 -0.34
N GLU A 69 -8.59 -21.93 -0.82
CA GLU A 69 -8.60 -23.16 -0.02
C GLU A 69 -7.18 -23.62 0.34
N VAL A 70 -6.20 -22.81 -0.01
CA VAL A 70 -4.78 -22.99 0.29
C VAL A 70 -4.21 -21.74 0.93
N GLY A 71 -3.20 -21.90 1.79
CA GLY A 71 -2.33 -20.85 2.29
C GLY A 71 -0.88 -21.22 2.05
N GLY A 72 -0.04 -20.22 1.80
CA GLY A 72 1.36 -20.43 1.47
C GLY A 72 1.90 -19.47 0.43
N ALA A 73 3.00 -19.83 -0.21
CA ALA A 73 3.69 -19.02 -1.20
C ALA A 73 3.30 -19.44 -2.63
N ILE A 74 2.96 -18.46 -3.47
CA ILE A 74 2.84 -18.59 -4.92
C ILE A 74 4.07 -17.94 -5.52
N ASP A 75 4.97 -18.73 -6.07
CA ASP A 75 6.22 -18.27 -6.65
C ASP A 75 6.06 -17.97 -8.14
N LEU A 76 6.24 -16.73 -8.53
CA LEU A 76 6.05 -16.29 -9.91
C LEU A 76 7.30 -16.46 -10.79
N GLU A 77 8.46 -16.82 -10.21
CA GLU A 77 9.70 -17.03 -10.97
C GLU A 77 10.03 -15.84 -11.90
N ARG A 78 9.89 -14.62 -11.38
CA ARG A 78 10.09 -13.34 -12.10
C ARG A 78 9.07 -13.08 -13.23
N SER A 79 7.84 -13.56 -13.10
CA SER A 79 6.73 -13.17 -13.96
C SER A 79 5.71 -12.32 -13.19
N SER A 80 4.66 -11.84 -13.86
CA SER A 80 3.58 -11.08 -13.23
C SER A 80 2.26 -11.84 -13.28
N LEU A 81 1.39 -11.56 -12.31
CA LEU A 81 -0.03 -11.93 -12.37
C LEU A 81 -0.81 -10.78 -13.00
N ASP A 82 -1.26 -10.96 -14.22
CA ASP A 82 -2.10 -10.00 -14.93
C ASP A 82 -3.59 -10.17 -14.60
N ILE A 83 -4.25 -9.11 -14.15
CA ILE A 83 -5.70 -9.05 -14.00
C ILE A 83 -6.28 -8.30 -15.19
N ARG A 84 -6.81 -9.05 -16.17
CA ARG A 84 -7.34 -8.52 -17.44
C ARG A 84 -8.86 -8.61 -17.56
N GLU A 85 -9.50 -9.48 -16.79
CA GLU A 85 -10.94 -9.68 -16.83
C GLU A 85 -11.60 -8.88 -15.67
N PRO A 86 -12.59 -8.03 -15.95
CA PRO A 86 -13.19 -7.14 -14.97
C PRO A 86 -14.15 -7.85 -14.00
N HIS A 87 -14.71 -7.07 -13.08
CA HIS A 87 -15.68 -7.50 -12.08
C HIS A 87 -15.16 -8.66 -11.21
N VAL A 88 -14.03 -8.45 -10.55
CA VAL A 88 -13.38 -9.46 -9.71
C VAL A 88 -13.09 -8.94 -8.29
N THR A 89 -13.36 -9.80 -7.31
CA THR A 89 -12.88 -9.67 -5.94
C THR A 89 -11.89 -10.77 -5.62
N ILE A 90 -10.68 -10.42 -5.21
CA ILE A 90 -9.68 -11.35 -4.72
C ILE A 90 -9.66 -11.26 -3.20
N ALA A 91 -10.27 -12.27 -2.56
CA ALA A 91 -10.49 -12.27 -1.11
C ALA A 91 -9.39 -13.08 -0.40
N GLY A 92 -8.19 -12.50 -0.25
CA GLY A 92 -7.04 -13.15 0.41
C GLY A 92 -7.27 -13.51 1.87
N GLN A 93 -8.20 -12.82 2.55
CA GLN A 93 -8.61 -13.13 3.92
C GLN A 93 -9.25 -14.51 4.07
N THR A 94 -9.72 -15.12 3.00
CA THR A 94 -10.32 -16.46 3.03
C THR A 94 -9.28 -17.58 3.12
N ALA A 95 -8.04 -17.29 2.78
CA ALA A 95 -6.96 -18.27 2.85
C ALA A 95 -6.75 -18.76 4.29
N PRO A 96 -6.49 -20.06 4.50
CA PRO A 96 -6.04 -20.54 5.80
C PRO A 96 -4.70 -19.86 6.20
N SER A 97 -4.42 -19.80 7.52
CA SER A 97 -3.11 -19.29 7.99
C SER A 97 -1.98 -20.08 7.31
N PRO A 98 -0.90 -19.39 6.87
CA PRO A 98 -0.55 -18.00 7.12
C PRO A 98 -1.08 -17.00 6.06
N GLY A 99 -2.04 -17.37 5.22
CA GLY A 99 -2.53 -16.55 4.12
C GLY A 99 -1.76 -16.78 2.82
N ILE A 100 -1.92 -15.89 1.83
CA ILE A 100 -1.24 -15.96 0.54
C ILE A 100 -0.10 -14.95 0.49
N THR A 101 1.07 -15.44 0.09
CA THR A 101 2.24 -14.63 -0.23
C THR A 101 2.66 -14.91 -1.68
N VAL A 102 2.67 -13.89 -2.51
CA VAL A 102 3.21 -13.94 -3.87
C VAL A 102 4.69 -13.59 -3.79
N LEU A 103 5.55 -14.40 -4.40
CA LEU A 103 7.00 -14.23 -4.39
C LEU A 103 7.54 -14.01 -5.80
N ARG A 104 8.65 -13.28 -5.90
CA ARG A 104 9.47 -13.12 -7.11
C ARG A 104 8.68 -12.67 -8.33
N GLY A 105 7.95 -11.57 -8.17
CA GLY A 105 7.13 -10.95 -9.19
C GLY A 105 6.09 -10.02 -8.60
N GLY A 106 5.17 -9.54 -9.41
CA GLY A 106 4.16 -8.57 -9.01
C GLY A 106 2.77 -8.86 -9.55
N ILE A 107 1.85 -7.94 -9.28
CA ILE A 107 0.46 -8.00 -9.74
C ILE A 107 0.18 -6.77 -10.60
N ASP A 108 -0.27 -6.98 -11.84
CA ASP A 108 -0.68 -5.93 -12.76
C ASP A 108 -2.21 -5.92 -12.93
N VAL A 109 -2.85 -4.83 -12.55
CA VAL A 109 -4.28 -4.60 -12.80
C VAL A 109 -4.42 -3.81 -14.11
N ARG A 110 -4.97 -4.45 -15.14
CA ARG A 110 -5.11 -3.89 -16.50
C ARG A 110 -6.56 -3.87 -16.96
N THR A 111 -7.48 -3.72 -16.04
CA THR A 111 -8.93 -3.73 -16.29
C THR A 111 -9.66 -2.88 -15.23
N HIS A 112 -10.96 -3.07 -15.08
CA HIS A 112 -11.77 -2.26 -14.18
C HIS A 112 -12.63 -3.12 -13.23
N ASP A 113 -13.20 -2.46 -12.23
CA ASP A 113 -14.06 -3.09 -11.21
C ASP A 113 -13.36 -4.27 -10.51
N VAL A 114 -12.21 -3.95 -9.89
CA VAL A 114 -11.35 -4.91 -9.21
C VAL A 114 -11.24 -4.57 -7.72
N LYS A 115 -11.42 -5.56 -6.86
CA LYS A 115 -11.08 -5.47 -5.42
C LYS A 115 -10.03 -6.51 -5.08
N ILE A 116 -8.94 -6.07 -4.42
CA ILE A 116 -7.87 -6.93 -3.91
C ILE A 116 -7.73 -6.69 -2.42
N SER A 117 -7.75 -7.76 -1.63
CA SER A 117 -7.56 -7.63 -0.19
C SER A 117 -6.74 -8.77 0.40
N HIS A 118 -5.95 -8.44 1.42
CA HIS A 118 -5.24 -9.37 2.29
C HIS A 118 -4.23 -10.29 1.57
N LEU A 119 -3.50 -9.75 0.59
CA LEU A 119 -2.38 -10.41 -0.07
C LEU A 119 -1.04 -9.82 0.38
N ARG A 120 -0.01 -10.66 0.42
CA ARG A 120 1.39 -10.22 0.48
C ARG A 120 2.03 -10.41 -0.88
N VAL A 121 2.78 -9.41 -1.32
CA VAL A 121 3.60 -9.48 -2.54
C VAL A 121 5.01 -9.08 -2.16
N LEU A 122 5.95 -10.00 -2.29
CA LEU A 122 7.36 -9.86 -1.96
C LEU A 122 8.17 -10.07 -3.25
N THR A 123 8.42 -8.97 -3.97
CA THR A 123 9.02 -9.00 -5.32
C THR A 123 10.46 -9.49 -5.25
N GLY A 124 11.37 -8.74 -4.63
CA GLY A 124 12.78 -9.10 -4.41
C GLY A 124 13.63 -9.16 -5.69
N VAL A 125 14.93 -9.07 -5.54
CA VAL A 125 15.88 -9.10 -6.68
C VAL A 125 16.18 -10.52 -7.18
N ASP A 126 15.91 -11.55 -6.38
CA ASP A 126 16.10 -12.96 -6.72
C ASP A 126 17.51 -13.26 -7.29
N GLY A 127 18.54 -12.68 -6.68
CA GLY A 127 19.92 -12.88 -7.09
C GLY A 127 20.29 -12.34 -8.46
N GLN A 128 19.45 -11.52 -9.10
CA GLN A 128 19.77 -10.91 -10.38
C GLN A 128 20.94 -9.93 -10.22
N PRO A 129 21.89 -9.89 -11.18
CA PRO A 129 23.00 -8.97 -11.11
C PRO A 129 22.57 -7.50 -11.13
N LEU A 130 23.36 -6.66 -10.48
CA LEU A 130 23.19 -5.21 -10.51
C LEU A 130 23.06 -4.72 -11.96
N LEU A 131 22.07 -3.86 -12.22
CA LEU A 131 21.79 -3.25 -13.55
C LEU A 131 21.51 -4.26 -14.67
N SER A 132 21.12 -5.49 -14.35
CA SER A 132 20.91 -6.54 -15.36
C SER A 132 19.62 -6.35 -16.19
N GLY A 133 18.77 -5.43 -15.81
CA GLY A 133 17.57 -5.06 -16.57
C GLY A 133 16.28 -5.75 -16.12
N TRP A 134 16.29 -6.60 -15.09
CA TRP A 134 15.06 -7.08 -14.50
C TRP A 134 14.49 -6.04 -13.54
N GLU A 135 13.24 -5.67 -13.78
CA GLU A 135 12.48 -4.71 -12.96
C GLU A 135 11.02 -5.16 -12.82
N ALA A 136 10.40 -4.88 -11.69
CA ALA A 136 8.99 -5.16 -11.45
C ALA A 136 8.46 -4.31 -10.30
N ASP A 137 7.23 -3.80 -10.45
CA ASP A 137 6.42 -3.30 -9.35
C ASP A 137 5.91 -4.48 -8.52
N ALA A 138 5.75 -4.30 -7.22
CA ALA A 138 5.02 -5.29 -6.44
C ALA A 138 3.53 -5.26 -6.79
N LEU A 139 2.95 -4.07 -7.03
CA LEU A 139 1.61 -3.91 -7.59
C LEU A 139 1.54 -2.67 -8.48
N SER A 140 0.98 -2.83 -9.68
CA SER A 140 0.69 -1.73 -10.59
C SER A 140 -0.74 -1.76 -11.10
N THR A 141 -1.39 -0.59 -11.19
CA THR A 141 -2.61 -0.42 -11.99
C THR A 141 -2.24 0.29 -13.27
N VAL A 142 -2.58 -0.27 -14.44
CA VAL A 142 -2.17 0.26 -15.74
C VAL A 142 -3.40 0.52 -16.61
N ALA A 143 -3.74 1.79 -16.82
CA ALA A 143 -4.98 2.21 -17.50
C ALA A 143 -6.24 1.56 -16.90
N ALA A 144 -6.20 1.27 -15.60
CA ALA A 144 -7.26 0.62 -14.86
C ALA A 144 -8.19 1.64 -14.17
N HIS A 145 -9.43 1.24 -13.87
CA HIS A 145 -10.32 2.14 -13.17
C HIS A 145 -11.31 1.41 -12.27
N ASN A 146 -11.82 2.13 -11.26
CA ASN A 146 -12.67 1.55 -10.23
C ASN A 146 -11.97 0.35 -9.57
N VAL A 147 -10.85 0.62 -8.91
CA VAL A 147 -10.02 -0.39 -8.27
C VAL A 147 -9.88 -0.09 -6.78
N VAL A 148 -10.00 -1.11 -5.94
CA VAL A 148 -9.74 -1.03 -4.51
C VAL A 148 -8.67 -2.05 -4.14
N ILE A 149 -7.59 -1.59 -3.55
CA ILE A 149 -6.50 -2.41 -3.02
C ILE A 149 -6.39 -2.11 -1.54
N GLU A 150 -6.75 -3.08 -0.72
CA GLU A 150 -6.82 -2.83 0.73
C GLU A 150 -6.19 -3.94 1.56
N ASN A 151 -5.71 -3.57 2.76
CA ASN A 151 -5.14 -4.52 3.71
C ASN A 151 -4.17 -5.51 3.04
N SER A 152 -3.24 -5.00 2.25
CA SER A 152 -2.25 -5.81 1.55
C SER A 152 -0.85 -5.31 1.83
N THR A 153 0.15 -6.14 1.60
CA THR A 153 1.55 -5.83 1.85
C THR A 153 2.32 -5.97 0.55
N PHE A 154 3.05 -4.93 0.18
CA PHE A 154 3.86 -4.82 -1.02
C PHE A 154 5.28 -4.44 -0.60
N MET A 155 6.23 -5.33 -0.82
CA MET A 155 7.62 -5.13 -0.40
C MET A 155 8.59 -5.58 -1.47
N TRP A 156 9.80 -4.99 -1.37
CA TRP A 156 10.94 -5.35 -2.19
C TRP A 156 10.71 -5.12 -3.68
N GLY A 157 9.85 -4.14 -4.04
CA GLY A 157 9.70 -3.70 -5.42
C GLY A 157 11.05 -3.28 -6.01
N ILE A 158 11.30 -3.67 -7.25
CA ILE A 158 12.51 -3.27 -7.98
C ILE A 158 12.30 -1.92 -8.65
N ASP A 159 11.08 -1.60 -9.06
CA ASP A 159 10.63 -0.25 -9.42
C ASP A 159 9.75 0.28 -8.28
N GLU A 160 8.42 0.28 -8.36
CA GLU A 160 7.55 0.73 -7.29
C GLU A 160 6.99 -0.43 -6.44
N ASN A 161 6.66 -0.13 -5.16
CA ASN A 161 5.87 -1.05 -4.35
C ASN A 161 4.38 -1.01 -4.71
N MET A 162 3.81 0.19 -4.99
CA MET A 162 2.40 0.35 -5.43
C MET A 162 2.32 1.51 -6.43
N SER A 163 1.73 1.30 -7.61
CA SER A 163 1.60 2.38 -8.58
C SER A 163 0.24 2.46 -9.26
N ALA A 164 -0.10 3.66 -9.75
CA ALA A 164 -1.21 3.90 -10.65
C ALA A 164 -0.71 4.62 -11.89
N SER A 165 -0.67 3.91 -13.01
CA SER A 165 -0.04 4.34 -14.25
C SER A 165 -0.92 4.13 -15.48
N GLY A 166 -0.41 4.46 -16.64
CA GLY A 166 -1.06 4.27 -17.93
C GLY A 166 -0.48 5.22 -18.97
N PRO A 167 -1.06 5.27 -20.16
CA PRO A 167 -0.68 6.24 -21.18
C PRO A 167 -0.84 7.67 -20.67
N ARG A 168 0.14 8.53 -20.95
CA ARG A 168 0.10 9.95 -20.55
C ARG A 168 -0.89 10.75 -21.37
N PHE A 169 -0.92 10.49 -22.67
CA PHE A 169 -1.75 11.20 -23.63
C PHE A 169 -2.50 10.18 -24.50
N THR A 170 -3.82 10.16 -24.36
CA THR A 170 -4.73 9.32 -25.15
C THR A 170 -5.81 10.20 -25.73
N GLY A 171 -5.81 10.44 -27.04
CA GLY A 171 -6.68 11.43 -27.67
C GLY A 171 -6.12 12.86 -27.59
N ASP A 172 -6.96 13.85 -27.75
CA ASP A 172 -6.58 15.24 -28.00
C ASP A 172 -6.92 16.19 -26.84
N THR A 173 -7.74 15.74 -25.87
CA THR A 173 -8.21 16.55 -24.75
C THR A 173 -7.74 16.02 -23.40
N VAL A 174 -7.71 16.87 -22.38
CA VAL A 174 -7.35 16.50 -21.00
C VAL A 174 -8.29 15.43 -20.46
N GLU A 175 -9.57 15.51 -20.79
CA GLU A 175 -10.60 14.53 -20.42
C GLU A 175 -10.29 13.15 -21.02
N GLU A 176 -9.87 13.10 -22.26
CA GLU A 176 -9.47 11.85 -22.93
C GLU A 176 -8.18 11.29 -22.34
N TRP A 177 -7.19 12.14 -22.01
CA TRP A 177 -5.97 11.70 -21.32
C TRP A 177 -6.30 11.06 -19.98
N ARG A 178 -7.15 11.71 -19.16
CA ARG A 178 -7.62 11.22 -17.88
C ARG A 178 -8.44 9.92 -18.02
N ALA A 179 -9.26 9.82 -19.06
CA ALA A 179 -10.01 8.59 -19.33
C ALA A 179 -9.14 7.41 -19.76
N GLY A 180 -8.01 7.69 -20.41
CA GLY A 180 -7.08 6.67 -20.95
C GLY A 180 -6.06 6.15 -19.96
N THR A 181 -5.92 6.76 -18.80
CA THR A 181 -4.97 6.32 -17.75
C THR A 181 -5.72 5.77 -16.53
N SER A 182 -4.99 5.39 -15.45
CA SER A 182 -5.61 4.89 -14.24
C SER A 182 -6.43 5.98 -13.53
N ARG A 183 -7.65 5.63 -13.09
CA ARG A 183 -8.55 6.53 -12.38
C ARG A 183 -9.46 5.81 -11.39
N ASN A 184 -9.92 6.54 -10.36
CA ASN A 184 -10.75 5.97 -9.29
C ASN A 184 -10.09 4.74 -8.68
N VAL A 185 -8.86 4.90 -8.18
CA VAL A 185 -8.08 3.84 -7.52
C VAL A 185 -7.91 4.19 -6.05
N VAL A 186 -8.32 3.28 -5.19
CA VAL A 186 -8.20 3.40 -3.73
C VAL A 186 -7.15 2.43 -3.21
N PHE A 187 -6.11 2.95 -2.61
CA PHE A 187 -5.15 2.20 -1.80
C PHE A 187 -5.48 2.46 -0.33
N ARG A 188 -5.83 1.42 0.44
CA ARG A 188 -6.29 1.56 1.82
C ARG A 188 -5.62 0.56 2.74
N LEU A 189 -5.09 1.04 3.90
CA LEU A 189 -4.52 0.18 4.95
C LEU A 189 -3.42 -0.76 4.46
N ASN A 190 -2.70 -0.40 3.40
CA ASN A 190 -1.60 -1.20 2.88
C ASN A 190 -0.28 -0.86 3.58
N LEU A 191 0.65 -1.82 3.54
CA LEU A 191 2.06 -1.64 3.88
C LEU A 191 2.89 -1.71 2.58
N ALA A 192 3.54 -0.61 2.20
CA ALA A 192 4.45 -0.51 1.06
C ALA A 192 5.87 -0.24 1.58
N ALA A 193 6.71 -1.25 1.67
CA ALA A 193 7.96 -1.11 2.40
C ALA A 193 9.16 -1.71 1.67
N GLU A 194 10.35 -1.17 2.03
CA GLU A 194 11.63 -1.73 1.60
C GLU A 194 11.72 -1.96 0.09
N GLY A 195 11.26 -1.00 -0.73
CA GLY A 195 11.64 -0.99 -2.14
C GLY A 195 13.16 -1.07 -2.23
N LEU A 196 13.70 -1.95 -3.08
CA LEU A 196 15.13 -2.23 -3.11
C LEU A 196 15.92 -1.16 -3.86
N ALA A 197 17.03 -0.67 -3.30
CA ALA A 197 17.74 0.50 -3.81
C ALA A 197 18.70 0.19 -4.98
N ASN A 198 19.84 -0.41 -4.71
CA ASN A 198 20.84 -0.72 -5.74
C ASN A 198 20.66 -2.16 -6.23
N THR A 199 19.88 -2.33 -7.28
CA THR A 199 19.38 -3.63 -7.72
C THR A 199 19.66 -3.92 -9.19
N SER A 200 18.93 -4.87 -9.74
CA SER A 200 18.90 -5.21 -11.17
C SER A 200 18.29 -4.11 -12.06
N HIS A 201 17.63 -3.08 -11.47
CA HIS A 201 16.97 -2.01 -12.22
C HIS A 201 17.94 -1.28 -13.14
N PRO A 202 17.64 -1.12 -14.47
CA PRO A 202 18.61 -0.63 -15.45
C PRO A 202 18.95 0.86 -15.31
N LYS A 203 18.12 1.64 -14.60
CA LYS A 203 18.35 3.08 -14.37
C LYS A 203 19.19 3.39 -13.13
N GLY A 204 19.67 2.37 -12.41
CA GLY A 204 20.42 2.55 -11.17
C GLY A 204 19.56 2.57 -9.92
N GLU A 205 19.95 3.37 -8.93
CA GLU A 205 19.27 3.43 -7.63
C GLU A 205 17.77 3.66 -7.77
N HIS A 206 17.00 2.79 -7.15
CA HIS A 206 15.54 2.87 -7.14
C HIS A 206 15.02 2.87 -5.70
N SER A 207 14.28 1.88 -5.21
CA SER A 207 13.59 1.90 -3.92
C SER A 207 12.46 2.94 -3.91
N LYS A 208 11.43 2.69 -4.69
CA LYS A 208 10.31 3.61 -4.87
C LYS A 208 9.06 3.12 -4.13
N GLY A 209 8.40 4.03 -3.40
CA GLY A 209 7.15 3.70 -2.71
C GLY A 209 5.98 3.58 -3.68
N SER A 210 5.58 4.68 -4.31
CA SER A 210 4.40 4.73 -5.19
C SER A 210 4.55 5.78 -6.28
N LEU A 211 4.23 5.41 -7.52
CA LEU A 211 4.10 6.34 -8.63
C LEU A 211 2.62 6.57 -8.99
N ILE A 212 2.20 7.83 -9.02
CA ILE A 212 0.95 8.25 -9.62
C ILE A 212 1.29 8.98 -10.90
N HIS A 213 1.05 8.32 -12.02
CA HIS A 213 1.46 8.79 -13.35
C HIS A 213 0.65 10.01 -13.81
N ASP A 214 1.17 10.70 -14.83
CA ASP A 214 0.54 11.90 -15.37
C ASP A 214 -0.94 11.66 -15.72
N ASN A 215 -1.77 12.66 -15.41
CA ASN A 215 -3.22 12.69 -15.65
C ASN A 215 -4.06 11.63 -14.90
N ALA A 216 -3.49 10.77 -14.05
CA ALA A 216 -4.25 9.86 -13.21
C ALA A 216 -5.14 10.66 -12.22
N THR A 217 -6.42 10.31 -12.10
CA THR A 217 -7.40 11.07 -11.31
C THR A 217 -8.23 10.21 -10.37
N GLY A 218 -8.73 10.82 -9.29
CA GLY A 218 -9.48 10.08 -8.28
C GLY A 218 -8.63 9.01 -7.57
N ILE A 219 -7.34 9.29 -7.41
CA ILE A 219 -6.42 8.39 -6.71
C ILE A 219 -6.47 8.71 -5.22
N VAL A 220 -6.71 7.69 -4.41
CA VAL A 220 -6.85 7.84 -2.96
C VAL A 220 -5.85 6.95 -2.23
N PHE A 221 -5.09 7.57 -1.33
CA PHE A 221 -4.31 6.88 -0.32
C PHE A 221 -4.93 7.12 1.05
N ASP A 222 -5.58 6.09 1.61
CA ASP A 222 -6.26 6.13 2.89
C ASP A 222 -5.58 5.18 3.88
N ARG A 223 -4.89 5.73 4.88
CA ARG A 223 -4.28 4.97 5.98
C ARG A 223 -3.25 3.93 5.53
N ASN A 224 -2.40 4.25 4.57
CA ASN A 224 -1.28 3.39 4.19
C ASN A 224 -0.02 3.70 5.00
N VAL A 225 0.90 2.75 5.02
CA VAL A 225 2.25 2.91 5.55
C VAL A 225 3.25 2.76 4.41
N TRP A 226 4.09 3.77 4.20
CA TRP A 226 5.33 3.66 3.42
C TRP A 226 6.50 3.62 4.40
N ALA A 227 7.42 2.66 4.24
CA ALA A 227 8.58 2.56 5.10
C ALA A 227 9.84 2.13 4.33
N HIS A 228 10.96 2.77 4.65
CA HIS A 228 12.27 2.42 4.10
C HIS A 228 12.33 2.42 2.57
N ASN A 229 11.73 3.44 1.93
CA ASN A 229 11.83 3.67 0.50
C ASN A 229 12.69 4.92 0.27
N VAL A 230 13.60 4.89 -0.71
CA VAL A 230 14.46 6.05 -1.02
C VAL A 230 13.62 7.29 -1.31
N GLU A 231 12.52 7.12 -2.06
CA GLU A 231 11.62 8.22 -2.42
C GLU A 231 10.25 7.72 -2.91
N ARG A 232 9.38 8.64 -3.38
CA ARG A 232 8.06 8.38 -3.96
C ARG A 232 7.06 7.79 -2.96
N SER A 233 6.78 8.54 -1.90
CA SER A 233 5.78 8.12 -0.92
C SER A 233 4.61 9.12 -0.77
N PRO A 234 3.82 9.41 -1.85
CA PRO A 234 4.00 9.04 -3.27
C PRO A 234 4.75 10.10 -4.12
N LEU A 235 5.15 9.73 -5.36
CA LEU A 235 5.38 10.69 -6.44
C LEU A 235 4.09 10.92 -7.23
N VAL A 236 3.61 12.13 -7.27
CA VAL A 236 2.47 12.58 -8.08
C VAL A 236 2.99 13.32 -9.32
N LYS A 237 2.65 12.82 -10.51
CA LYS A 237 3.08 13.41 -11.77
C LYS A 237 2.10 14.49 -12.27
N GLY A 238 2.45 15.15 -13.36
CA GLY A 238 1.70 16.29 -13.91
C GLY A 238 0.23 16.00 -14.22
N GLY A 239 -0.66 16.93 -13.87
CA GLY A 239 -2.09 16.81 -14.11
C GLY A 239 -2.83 15.76 -13.27
N ALA A 240 -2.14 14.99 -12.45
CA ALA A 240 -2.75 13.96 -11.59
C ALA A 240 -3.48 14.58 -10.40
N GLN A 241 -4.52 13.90 -9.90
CA GLN A 241 -5.36 14.31 -8.78
C GLN A 241 -5.35 13.25 -7.69
N VAL A 242 -4.88 13.61 -6.49
CA VAL A 242 -4.62 12.68 -5.39
C VAL A 242 -5.21 13.18 -4.08
N LEU A 243 -5.87 12.27 -3.35
CA LEU A 243 -6.30 12.45 -1.97
C LEU A 243 -5.44 11.56 -1.06
N MET A 244 -4.87 12.16 -0.02
CA MET A 244 -4.08 11.46 1.00
C MET A 244 -4.69 11.69 2.38
N VAL A 245 -5.17 10.63 3.03
CA VAL A 245 -5.80 10.70 4.37
C VAL A 245 -5.07 9.79 5.34
N ASN A 246 -4.56 10.37 6.43
CA ASN A 246 -4.00 9.64 7.58
C ASN A 246 -2.94 8.57 7.23
N ASN A 247 -2.07 8.85 6.28
CA ASN A 247 -0.98 7.93 5.94
C ASN A 247 0.26 8.17 6.81
N LEU A 248 1.08 7.14 6.97
CA LEU A 248 2.39 7.19 7.62
C LEU A 248 3.50 7.00 6.59
N ILE A 249 4.46 7.91 6.55
CA ILE A 249 5.72 7.80 5.80
C ILE A 249 6.86 7.73 6.81
N TYR A 250 7.59 6.62 6.81
CA TYR A 250 8.70 6.40 7.73
C TYR A 250 10.01 6.17 6.99
N ASN A 251 11.06 6.85 7.43
CA ASN A 251 12.42 6.71 6.93
C ASN A 251 12.56 6.82 5.40
N PRO A 252 11.97 7.83 4.73
CA PRO A 252 12.34 8.13 3.35
C PRO A 252 13.72 8.77 3.33
N GLN A 253 14.52 8.53 2.27
CA GLN A 253 15.86 9.09 2.19
C GLN A 253 15.88 10.49 1.56
N HIS A 254 15.51 10.58 0.28
CA HIS A 254 15.69 11.80 -0.50
C HIS A 254 14.43 12.66 -0.58
N ARG A 255 13.27 12.04 -0.67
CA ARG A 255 11.98 12.72 -0.85
C ARG A 255 10.84 11.85 -0.29
N ALA A 256 9.95 12.48 0.46
CA ALA A 256 8.72 11.85 0.95
C ALA A 256 7.62 11.99 -0.11
N VAL A 257 6.68 12.93 0.07
CA VAL A 257 5.70 13.27 -0.96
C VAL A 257 6.37 14.13 -2.02
N GLN A 258 6.15 13.80 -3.28
CA GLN A 258 6.73 14.50 -4.42
C GLN A 258 5.67 14.91 -5.43
N TYR A 259 5.87 16.06 -6.06
CA TYR A 259 5.18 16.44 -7.29
C TYR A 259 6.20 16.73 -8.38
N ASN A 260 5.95 16.26 -9.60
CA ASN A 260 6.82 16.53 -10.72
C ASN A 260 6.08 16.46 -12.07
N LEU A 261 6.04 17.56 -12.81
CA LEU A 261 5.71 17.56 -14.23
C LEU A 261 6.99 17.81 -15.01
N MET A 262 7.48 16.81 -15.72
CA MET A 262 8.71 16.90 -16.48
C MET A 262 8.46 17.51 -17.88
N ASP A 263 9.14 18.62 -18.18
CA ASP A 263 9.00 19.35 -19.44
C ASP A 263 9.18 18.45 -20.67
N LEU A 264 10.22 17.60 -20.63
CA LEU A 264 10.53 16.67 -21.72
C LEU A 264 9.40 15.65 -21.96
N GLU A 265 8.76 15.15 -20.90
CA GLU A 265 7.67 14.19 -21.00
C GLU A 265 6.36 14.82 -21.49
N TRP A 266 6.23 16.13 -21.33
CA TRP A 266 5.06 16.92 -21.76
C TRP A 266 5.32 17.70 -23.04
N ALA A 267 6.45 17.50 -23.71
CA ALA A 267 6.81 18.22 -24.93
C ALA A 267 5.68 18.17 -25.98
N GLY A 268 5.22 19.35 -26.40
CA GLY A 268 4.10 19.49 -27.34
C GLY A 268 2.70 19.59 -26.70
N HIS A 269 2.59 19.40 -25.39
CA HIS A 269 1.32 19.54 -24.67
C HIS A 269 1.41 20.65 -23.63
N THR A 270 0.30 21.37 -23.44
CA THR A 270 0.20 22.36 -22.37
C THR A 270 0.17 21.68 -21.00
N PRO A 271 1.06 22.03 -20.07
CA PRO A 271 1.06 21.50 -18.72
C PRO A 271 -0.29 21.68 -18.02
N VAL A 272 -0.79 20.61 -17.41
CA VAL A 272 -2.00 20.61 -16.58
C VAL A 272 -1.60 20.66 -15.12
N THR A 273 -2.23 21.54 -14.34
CA THR A 273 -2.02 21.64 -12.90
C THR A 273 -2.40 20.33 -12.23
N GLY A 274 -1.47 19.78 -11.42
CA GLY A 274 -1.77 18.65 -10.56
C GLY A 274 -2.52 19.10 -9.30
N GLU A 275 -3.17 18.17 -8.61
CA GLU A 275 -3.93 18.47 -7.39
C GLU A 275 -3.61 17.46 -6.29
N ILE A 276 -3.31 17.96 -5.10
CA ILE A 276 -3.14 17.12 -3.91
C ILE A 276 -3.98 17.70 -2.77
N THR A 277 -4.87 16.87 -2.21
CA THR A 277 -5.50 17.09 -0.91
C THR A 277 -4.85 16.16 0.10
N ALA A 278 -4.22 16.69 1.15
CA ALA A 278 -3.52 15.89 2.17
C ALA A 278 -4.00 16.26 3.58
N VAL A 279 -4.58 15.29 4.29
CA VAL A 279 -5.15 15.51 5.62
C VAL A 279 -4.68 14.45 6.61
N GLY A 280 -4.15 14.91 7.76
CA GLY A 280 -3.77 14.03 8.86
C GLY A 280 -2.59 13.10 8.57
N ASN A 281 -1.77 13.34 7.54
CA ASN A 281 -0.65 12.47 7.21
C ASN A 281 0.57 12.74 8.09
N VAL A 282 1.40 11.73 8.30
CA VAL A 282 2.61 11.80 9.13
C VAL A 282 3.84 11.41 8.32
N LEU A 283 4.84 12.28 8.31
CA LEU A 283 6.22 11.99 7.94
C LEU A 283 7.05 11.89 9.22
N ARG A 284 7.68 10.73 9.43
CA ARG A 284 8.70 10.56 10.48
C ARG A 284 10.03 10.11 9.85
N GLY A 285 11.06 10.93 10.02
CA GLY A 285 12.42 10.60 9.60
C GLY A 285 12.99 9.42 10.37
N GLY A 286 13.86 8.65 9.72
CA GLY A 286 14.59 7.53 10.29
C GLY A 286 16.10 7.65 10.07
N ASN A 287 16.78 6.51 10.01
CA ASN A 287 18.25 6.47 9.90
C ASN A 287 18.77 7.05 8.57
N ASP A 288 18.05 6.79 7.48
CA ASP A 288 18.48 7.18 6.11
C ASP A 288 17.94 8.53 5.67
N THR A 289 17.00 9.10 6.45
CA THR A 289 16.34 10.36 6.07
C THR A 289 17.32 11.52 6.04
N ASN A 290 17.40 12.20 4.91
CA ASN A 290 18.23 13.39 4.75
C ASN A 290 17.83 14.47 5.75
N PRO A 291 18.80 15.13 6.41
CA PRO A 291 18.51 16.21 7.36
C PRO A 291 17.67 17.33 6.72
N GLY A 292 16.60 17.74 7.42
CA GLY A 292 15.74 18.84 6.96
C GLY A 292 14.81 18.46 5.79
N LEU A 293 14.55 17.18 5.55
CA LEU A 293 13.68 16.69 4.46
C LEU A 293 12.27 17.28 4.57
N PRO A 294 11.77 18.02 3.58
CA PRO A 294 10.40 18.54 3.60
C PRO A 294 9.33 17.45 3.44
N PHE A 295 8.12 17.72 3.96
CA PHE A 295 6.97 16.84 3.77
C PHE A 295 6.64 16.67 2.26
N LEU A 296 6.48 17.79 1.54
CA LEU A 296 6.23 17.84 0.10
C LEU A 296 7.39 18.52 -0.62
N MET A 297 7.90 17.89 -1.69
CA MET A 297 8.90 18.46 -2.57
C MET A 297 8.38 18.63 -3.99
N LEU A 298 8.54 19.85 -4.53
CA LEU A 298 8.17 20.17 -5.91
C LEU A 298 9.38 20.07 -6.85
N GLY A 299 9.16 19.43 -8.01
CA GLY A 299 10.08 19.38 -9.14
C GLY A 299 9.41 19.77 -10.45
N GLY A 300 10.20 19.87 -11.52
CA GLY A 300 9.71 20.10 -12.87
C GLY A 300 9.14 21.49 -13.13
N VAL A 301 8.17 21.59 -14.04
CA VAL A 301 7.70 22.87 -14.60
C VAL A 301 6.20 23.13 -14.42
N GLY A 302 5.41 22.12 -14.09
CA GLY A 302 3.95 22.25 -13.94
C GLY A 302 3.54 22.68 -12.53
N ASP A 303 2.46 23.44 -12.45
CA ASP A 303 1.92 23.91 -11.19
C ASP A 303 1.23 22.78 -10.39
N LEU A 304 1.22 22.92 -9.07
CA LEU A 304 0.51 22.06 -8.13
C LEU A 304 -0.49 22.88 -7.31
N ALA A 305 -1.77 22.55 -7.38
CA ALA A 305 -2.75 22.99 -6.41
C ALA A 305 -2.68 22.05 -5.18
N TRP A 306 -2.61 22.65 -3.98
CA TRP A 306 -2.42 21.95 -2.72
C TRP A 306 -3.44 22.40 -1.67
N TYR A 307 -4.07 21.43 -1.04
CA TYR A 307 -4.75 21.63 0.22
C TYR A 307 -4.12 20.72 1.28
N GLY A 308 -3.77 21.29 2.42
CA GLY A 308 -3.19 20.52 3.54
C GLY A 308 -3.79 20.91 4.88
N SER A 309 -4.14 19.90 5.70
CA SER A 309 -4.63 20.11 7.07
C SER A 309 -4.11 19.02 7.99
N ASP A 310 -3.64 19.39 9.16
CA ASP A 310 -3.14 18.48 10.21
C ASP A 310 -2.08 17.47 9.72
N ASN A 311 -1.26 17.86 8.72
CA ASN A 311 -0.12 17.03 8.32
C ASN A 311 1.07 17.33 9.23
N ARG A 312 1.71 16.28 9.72
CA ARG A 312 2.85 16.38 10.63
C ARG A 312 4.10 15.83 9.98
N ALA A 313 5.21 16.57 10.06
CA ALA A 313 6.53 16.11 9.62
C ALA A 313 7.56 16.32 10.71
N VAL A 314 8.26 15.25 11.10
CA VAL A 314 9.29 15.30 12.15
C VAL A 314 10.51 14.48 11.74
N ASP A 315 11.70 14.91 12.19
CA ASP A 315 12.92 14.13 12.04
C ASP A 315 12.97 12.94 13.02
N ARG A 316 14.03 12.15 12.96
CA ARG A 316 14.24 10.99 13.86
C ARG A 316 14.31 11.36 15.35
N HIS A 317 14.50 12.63 15.70
CA HIS A 317 14.60 13.15 17.06
C HIS A 317 13.31 13.85 17.51
N GLY A 318 12.30 13.93 16.65
CA GLY A 318 11.02 14.57 16.90
C GLY A 318 11.01 16.09 16.63
N ASN A 319 12.09 16.65 16.04
CA ASN A 319 12.09 18.06 15.63
C ASN A 319 11.25 18.23 14.36
N GLU A 320 10.54 19.37 14.27
CA GLU A 320 9.71 19.68 13.10
C GLU A 320 10.55 19.81 11.82
N LEU A 321 10.02 19.27 10.72
CA LEU A 321 10.56 19.37 9.37
C LEU A 321 9.74 20.37 8.54
N PRO A 322 10.35 20.99 7.50
CA PRO A 322 9.66 21.94 6.65
C PRO A 322 8.44 21.28 5.94
N PRO A 323 7.32 22.01 5.78
CA PRO A 323 6.18 21.48 5.04
C PRO A 323 6.46 21.36 3.54
N PHE A 324 7.24 22.29 2.97
CA PHE A 324 7.49 22.37 1.54
C PHE A 324 8.97 22.54 1.22
N GLY A 325 9.38 21.96 0.08
CA GLY A 325 10.70 22.11 -0.50
C GLY A 325 10.69 21.96 -2.01
N ARG A 326 11.87 22.07 -2.60
CA ARG A 326 12.06 22.00 -4.05
C ARG A 326 13.27 21.14 -4.37
N TYR A 327 13.27 20.51 -5.52
CA TYR A 327 14.42 19.75 -6.02
C TYR A 327 14.64 19.94 -7.52
N GLY A 328 15.88 19.78 -7.95
CA GLY A 328 16.27 20.04 -9.32
C GLY A 328 16.04 21.51 -9.74
N GLU A 329 16.12 21.78 -11.03
CA GLU A 329 15.75 23.07 -11.60
C GLU A 329 14.23 23.14 -11.79
N THR A 330 13.51 23.55 -10.75
CA THR A 330 12.04 23.63 -10.80
C THR A 330 11.52 25.04 -11.07
N ARG A 331 10.52 25.11 -11.95
CA ARG A 331 9.70 26.31 -12.19
C ARG A 331 8.26 26.12 -11.68
N ALA A 332 7.94 24.94 -11.16
CA ALA A 332 6.64 24.62 -10.60
C ALA A 332 6.23 25.62 -9.51
N ARG A 333 4.98 26.08 -9.54
CA ARG A 333 4.39 26.91 -8.49
C ARG A 333 3.52 26.04 -7.61
N LEU A 334 3.59 26.29 -6.29
CA LEU A 334 2.63 25.76 -5.33
C LEU A 334 1.48 26.79 -5.24
N ILE A 335 0.26 26.32 -5.45
CA ILE A 335 -0.97 27.09 -5.37
C ILE A 335 -1.76 26.52 -4.20
N GLU A 336 -1.65 27.18 -3.06
CA GLU A 336 -2.34 26.75 -1.85
C GLU A 336 -3.83 27.07 -1.94
N SER A 337 -4.69 26.10 -1.60
CA SER A 337 -6.14 26.22 -1.54
C SER A 337 -6.60 26.34 -0.09
N GLU A 338 -7.58 27.20 0.17
CA GLU A 338 -8.22 27.32 1.48
C GLU A 338 -9.26 26.22 1.74
N THR A 339 -9.68 25.51 0.71
CA THR A 339 -10.67 24.42 0.81
C THR A 339 -10.14 23.14 0.15
N PRO A 340 -10.58 21.95 0.63
CA PRO A 340 -10.20 20.68 0.00
C PRO A 340 -10.47 20.69 -1.51
N LEU A 341 -9.52 20.14 -2.29
CA LEU A 341 -9.64 19.97 -3.74
C LEU A 341 -10.36 18.65 -4.09
N ALA A 342 -10.40 17.72 -3.14
CA ALA A 342 -11.12 16.45 -3.25
C ALA A 342 -12.21 16.39 -2.17
N ASP A 343 -13.27 15.60 -2.43
CA ASP A 343 -14.34 15.37 -1.45
C ASP A 343 -13.84 14.55 -0.27
N LEU A 344 -13.98 15.07 0.93
CA LEU A 344 -13.62 14.43 2.19
C LEU A 344 -14.81 13.75 2.89
N THR A 345 -15.99 13.77 2.27
CA THR A 345 -17.21 13.20 2.87
C THR A 345 -17.06 11.69 3.08
N GLY A 346 -17.34 11.25 4.29
CA GLY A 346 -17.29 9.84 4.67
C GLY A 346 -15.89 9.31 5.04
N TYR A 347 -14.83 10.11 4.96
CA TYR A 347 -13.53 9.73 5.52
C TYR A 347 -13.52 9.94 7.03
N ASP A 348 -13.09 8.90 7.76
CA ASP A 348 -12.84 8.98 9.21
C ASP A 348 -11.41 9.54 9.42
N ILE A 349 -11.34 10.87 9.47
CA ILE A 349 -10.07 11.60 9.60
C ILE A 349 -9.68 11.63 11.07
N MET A 350 -8.65 10.88 11.43
CA MET A 350 -8.10 10.90 12.78
C MET A 350 -7.03 12.00 12.93
N PRO A 351 -6.82 12.53 14.15
CA PRO A 351 -5.71 13.42 14.42
C PRO A 351 -4.36 12.82 14.04
N SER A 352 -3.45 13.61 13.44
CA SER A 352 -2.15 13.11 12.97
C SER A 352 -1.31 12.44 14.08
N VAL A 353 -1.49 12.85 15.33
CA VAL A 353 -0.79 12.27 16.49
C VAL A 353 -1.19 10.81 16.80
N GLU A 354 -2.32 10.34 16.31
CA GLU A 354 -2.82 8.97 16.50
C GLU A 354 -2.43 8.03 15.37
N VAL A 355 -2.08 8.58 14.19
CA VAL A 355 -1.89 7.84 12.94
C VAL A 355 -0.90 6.71 13.07
N GLU A 356 0.30 6.98 13.59
CA GLU A 356 1.32 5.94 13.71
C GLU A 356 0.84 4.76 14.56
N THR A 357 0.30 5.02 15.76
CA THR A 357 -0.18 3.97 16.66
C THR A 357 -1.28 3.11 16.02
N VAL A 358 -2.22 3.74 15.32
CA VAL A 358 -3.31 3.04 14.67
C VAL A 358 -2.81 2.21 13.48
N LEU A 359 -1.95 2.80 12.64
CA LEU A 359 -1.50 2.12 11.43
C LEU A 359 -0.55 0.95 11.72
N LEU A 360 0.31 1.04 12.71
CA LEU A 360 1.14 -0.08 13.13
C LEU A 360 0.32 -1.30 13.58
N ALA A 361 -0.90 -1.05 14.11
CA ALA A 361 -1.80 -2.13 14.49
C ALA A 361 -2.66 -2.67 13.34
N THR A 362 -3.01 -1.83 12.34
CA THR A 362 -4.09 -2.14 11.38
C THR A 362 -3.65 -2.30 9.93
N SER A 363 -2.49 -1.79 9.51
CA SER A 363 -2.02 -1.86 8.13
C SER A 363 -1.40 -3.20 7.77
N GLY A 364 -1.32 -3.48 6.47
CA GLY A 364 -0.73 -4.71 5.91
C GLY A 364 -1.74 -5.84 5.73
N ALA A 365 -1.26 -6.96 5.22
CA ALA A 365 -2.13 -7.99 4.65
C ALA A 365 -3.07 -8.65 5.66
N ARG A 366 -2.59 -9.05 6.80
CA ARG A 366 -3.37 -9.79 7.80
C ARG A 366 -2.96 -9.33 9.20
N PRO A 367 -3.48 -8.20 9.70
CA PRO A 367 -3.06 -7.67 11.01
C PRO A 367 -3.23 -8.66 12.17
N TRP A 368 -4.09 -9.64 12.02
CA TRP A 368 -4.32 -10.72 13.00
C TRP A 368 -3.41 -11.95 12.81
N ASP A 369 -2.66 -12.02 11.67
CA ASP A 369 -1.90 -13.19 11.25
C ASP A 369 -0.74 -12.74 10.34
N ARG A 370 0.14 -11.88 10.89
CA ARG A 370 1.22 -11.21 10.14
C ARG A 370 2.36 -12.18 9.80
N GLY A 371 2.97 -11.97 8.64
CA GLY A 371 4.25 -12.58 8.26
C GLY A 371 5.42 -12.01 9.06
N ALA A 372 6.54 -12.72 9.07
CA ALA A 372 7.75 -12.31 9.79
C ALA A 372 8.29 -10.95 9.27
N GLU A 373 8.21 -10.72 7.97
CA GLU A 373 8.65 -9.51 7.29
C GLU A 373 7.82 -8.30 7.75
N GLU A 374 6.49 -8.46 7.81
CA GLU A 374 5.58 -7.41 8.29
C GLU A 374 5.85 -7.09 9.77
N ILE A 375 6.01 -8.13 10.60
CA ILE A 375 6.33 -7.96 12.03
C ILE A 375 7.64 -7.21 12.19
N ARG A 376 8.68 -7.56 11.44
CA ARG A 376 10.00 -6.92 11.47
C ARG A 376 9.90 -5.44 11.10
N VAL A 377 9.29 -5.12 9.96
CA VAL A 377 9.17 -3.73 9.49
C VAL A 377 8.37 -2.88 10.47
N LEU A 378 7.20 -3.36 10.92
CA LEU A 378 6.37 -2.60 11.85
C LEU A 378 7.02 -2.44 13.22
N PHE A 379 7.77 -3.45 13.68
CA PHE A 379 8.59 -3.34 14.89
C PHE A 379 9.71 -2.30 14.73
N PHE A 380 10.39 -2.29 13.58
CA PHE A 380 11.44 -1.30 13.32
C PHE A 380 10.87 0.12 13.28
N ILE A 381 9.72 0.33 12.67
CA ILE A 381 9.03 1.62 12.73
C ILE A 381 8.76 2.02 14.19
N ALA A 382 8.16 1.13 15.00
CA ALA A 382 7.85 1.42 16.39
C ALA A 382 9.09 1.83 17.21
N GLU A 383 10.21 1.16 16.98
CA GLU A 383 11.48 1.40 17.68
C GLU A 383 12.34 2.52 17.07
N GLY A 384 11.91 3.16 15.99
CA GLY A 384 12.70 4.16 15.28
C GLY A 384 13.95 3.59 14.59
N ARG A 385 13.88 2.38 14.07
CA ARG A 385 14.98 1.58 13.50
C ARG A 385 14.70 1.19 12.05
N GLY A 386 15.61 0.40 11.48
CA GLY A 386 15.56 -0.09 10.11
C GLY A 386 16.24 0.86 9.15
N ASP A 387 16.63 0.31 8.02
CA ASP A 387 17.43 0.97 6.99
C ASP A 387 16.86 0.64 5.61
N ILE A 388 17.19 1.44 4.60
CA ILE A 388 16.96 1.15 3.20
C ILE A 388 17.93 0.05 2.78
N ILE A 389 17.45 -0.92 2.03
CA ILE A 389 18.20 -2.13 1.65
C ILE A 389 18.35 -2.25 0.13
N ASP A 390 19.37 -2.95 -0.32
CA ASP A 390 19.64 -3.24 -1.73
C ASP A 390 19.11 -4.62 -2.15
N SER A 391 18.90 -5.52 -1.19
CA SER A 391 18.44 -6.88 -1.44
C SER A 391 17.61 -7.42 -0.28
N GLU A 392 16.59 -8.21 -0.58
CA GLU A 392 15.83 -8.99 0.39
C GLU A 392 16.72 -9.89 1.26
N ASN A 393 17.90 -10.28 0.74
CA ASN A 393 18.84 -11.12 1.48
C ASN A 393 19.46 -10.44 2.72
N GLU A 394 19.52 -9.11 2.75
CA GLU A 394 20.00 -8.35 3.90
C GLU A 394 19.10 -8.49 5.12
N VAL A 395 17.84 -8.87 4.90
CA VAL A 395 16.83 -9.03 5.94
C VAL A 395 16.31 -10.46 6.09
N GLY A 396 17.06 -11.44 5.55
CA GLY A 396 16.77 -12.87 5.71
C GLY A 396 16.23 -13.57 4.47
N GLY A 397 16.00 -12.86 3.38
CA GLY A 397 15.54 -13.43 2.12
C GLY A 397 14.06 -13.81 2.11
N TYR A 398 13.66 -14.55 1.08
CA TYR A 398 12.27 -14.99 0.95
C TYR A 398 11.86 -15.95 2.06
N PRO A 399 10.66 -15.77 2.65
CA PRO A 399 10.18 -16.64 3.71
C PRO A 399 9.94 -18.06 3.19
N GLN A 400 10.30 -19.03 4.03
CA GLN A 400 9.92 -20.42 3.81
C GLN A 400 8.56 -20.66 4.46
N ILE A 401 7.53 -20.84 3.65
CA ILE A 401 6.14 -20.94 4.10
C ILE A 401 5.60 -22.33 3.84
N GLU A 402 5.29 -23.06 4.91
CA GLU A 402 4.67 -24.38 4.80
C GLU A 402 3.24 -24.26 4.26
N PRO A 403 2.89 -25.00 3.19
CA PRO A 403 1.55 -24.97 2.63
C PRO A 403 0.49 -25.47 3.59
N THR A 404 -0.63 -24.79 3.63
CA THR A 404 -1.80 -25.18 4.42
C THR A 404 -3.04 -25.36 3.54
N ARG A 405 -4.05 -26.07 4.04
CA ARG A 405 -5.31 -26.28 3.32
C ARG A 405 -6.50 -26.20 4.26
N ALA A 406 -7.57 -25.54 3.80
CA ALA A 406 -8.88 -25.55 4.45
C ALA A 406 -9.97 -25.28 3.42
N LEU A 407 -11.07 -26.03 3.44
CA LEU A 407 -12.17 -25.83 2.52
C LEU A 407 -12.87 -24.50 2.79
N PHE A 408 -13.15 -23.72 1.77
CA PHE A 408 -13.98 -22.54 1.85
C PHE A 408 -15.46 -22.95 1.86
N ARG A 409 -16.17 -22.58 2.92
CA ARG A 409 -17.61 -22.82 3.10
C ARG A 409 -18.37 -21.51 2.97
N GLU A 410 -19.10 -21.32 1.89
CA GLU A 410 -19.86 -20.10 1.61
C GLU A 410 -20.83 -19.73 2.74
N ALA A 411 -21.39 -20.74 3.42
CA ALA A 411 -22.29 -20.55 4.55
C ALA A 411 -21.66 -19.79 5.74
N ASP A 412 -20.33 -19.84 5.88
CA ASP A 412 -19.59 -19.24 6.98
C ASP A 412 -19.24 -17.76 6.71
N TRP A 413 -19.53 -17.24 5.51
CA TRP A 413 -19.13 -15.91 5.06
C TRP A 413 -20.33 -15.05 4.64
N ASP A 414 -20.22 -13.75 4.86
CA ASP A 414 -20.97 -12.75 4.14
C ASP A 414 -20.29 -12.51 2.78
N LEU A 415 -20.88 -13.02 1.72
CA LEU A 415 -20.29 -12.97 0.38
C LEU A 415 -20.33 -11.55 -0.24
N ALA A 416 -21.11 -10.62 0.31
CA ALA A 416 -21.14 -9.26 -0.17
C ALA A 416 -19.95 -8.44 0.32
N THR A 417 -19.49 -8.72 1.53
CA THR A 417 -18.39 -8.02 2.20
C THR A 417 -17.13 -8.87 2.34
N MET A 418 -17.21 -10.15 2.06
CA MET A 418 -16.17 -11.17 2.31
C MET A 418 -15.68 -11.15 3.76
N THR A 419 -16.61 -11.00 4.72
CA THR A 419 -16.33 -11.08 6.15
C THR A 419 -16.86 -12.38 6.75
N PRO A 420 -16.14 -13.03 7.69
CA PRO A 420 -16.60 -14.26 8.29
C PRO A 420 -17.76 -13.98 9.25
N LYS A 421 -18.85 -14.79 9.18
CA LYS A 421 -20.01 -14.68 10.09
C LYS A 421 -19.64 -14.97 11.54
N SER A 422 -18.64 -15.79 11.78
CA SER A 422 -18.06 -16.04 13.10
C SER A 422 -17.32 -14.84 13.70
N ARG A 423 -17.08 -13.80 12.89
CA ARG A 423 -16.25 -12.65 13.20
C ARG A 423 -14.78 -12.97 13.50
N LEU A 424 -14.32 -14.17 13.19
CA LEU A 424 -12.92 -14.59 13.29
C LEU A 424 -12.43 -14.99 11.91
N TYR A 425 -11.38 -14.32 11.45
CA TYR A 425 -10.69 -14.69 10.22
C TYR A 425 -9.85 -15.97 10.41
N PRO A 426 -9.59 -16.74 9.34
CA PRO A 426 -8.66 -17.87 9.41
C PRO A 426 -7.30 -17.45 10.01
N GLY A 427 -6.81 -18.20 10.98
CA GLY A 427 -5.58 -17.88 11.73
C GLY A 427 -5.76 -16.93 12.91
N GLN A 428 -6.90 -16.23 13.03
CA GLN A 428 -7.16 -15.33 14.15
C GLN A 428 -7.46 -16.13 15.42
N LYS A 429 -6.78 -15.79 16.52
CA LYS A 429 -6.97 -16.44 17.83
C LYS A 429 -7.96 -15.66 18.69
N LEU A 430 -8.79 -16.37 19.47
CA LEU A 430 -9.59 -15.75 20.52
C LEU A 430 -8.67 -15.08 21.55
N GLY A 431 -8.88 -13.78 21.80
CA GLY A 431 -7.99 -12.98 22.67
C GLY A 431 -7.04 -12.03 21.93
N ALA A 432 -6.85 -12.19 20.63
CA ALA A 432 -6.09 -11.25 19.78
C ALA A 432 -6.91 -10.00 19.40
N GLN A 433 -7.80 -9.54 20.31
CA GLN A 433 -8.71 -8.40 20.03
C GLN A 433 -7.97 -7.06 19.86
N GLU A 434 -6.72 -6.98 20.29
CA GLU A 434 -5.93 -5.75 20.24
C GLU A 434 -5.49 -5.38 18.81
N HIS A 435 -5.60 -6.29 17.84
CA HIS A 435 -5.15 -6.10 16.46
C HIS A 435 -6.28 -6.05 15.41
N LEU A 436 -7.54 -5.95 15.84
CA LEU A 436 -8.64 -5.77 14.91
C LEU A 436 -8.66 -4.36 14.35
N SER A 437 -8.96 -4.24 13.04
CA SER A 437 -9.20 -2.94 12.44
C SER A 437 -10.32 -2.19 13.18
N PRO A 438 -10.38 -0.86 13.14
CA PRO A 438 -11.50 -0.10 13.71
C PRO A 438 -12.85 -0.61 13.20
N ARG A 439 -12.93 -1.03 11.94
CA ARG A 439 -14.13 -1.63 11.32
C ARG A 439 -14.54 -2.95 11.98
N ASP A 440 -13.58 -3.82 12.25
CA ASP A 440 -13.86 -5.13 12.86
C ASP A 440 -14.24 -5.03 14.35
N ARG A 441 -13.69 -4.04 15.06
CA ARG A 441 -14.10 -3.73 16.44
C ARG A 441 -15.54 -3.22 16.50
N ALA A 442 -15.91 -2.38 15.56
CA ALA A 442 -17.24 -1.79 15.48
C ALA A 442 -18.32 -2.83 15.17
N MET A 443 -18.07 -3.77 14.26
CA MET A 443 -18.99 -4.85 13.98
C MET A 443 -19.22 -5.76 15.20
N ARG A 444 -18.28 -5.81 16.16
CA ARG A 444 -18.44 -6.58 17.40
C ARG A 444 -19.23 -5.87 18.50
N SER A 445 -19.20 -4.53 18.54
CA SER A 445 -19.89 -3.75 19.58
C SER A 445 -21.36 -3.45 19.26
N GLY A 446 -21.80 -3.57 18.02
CA GLY A 446 -23.17 -3.32 17.57
C GLY A 446 -24.16 -4.50 17.69
N GLY A 447 -23.79 -5.56 18.37
CA GLY A 447 -24.58 -6.80 18.47
C GLY A 447 -25.01 -7.19 19.89
N GLN A 448 -25.32 -6.19 20.76
CA GLN A 448 -26.04 -6.42 22.02
C GLN A 448 -27.34 -5.64 22.05
#